data_0cbb205e7a840718edd539de9dda88e2
#
_entry.id   0cbb205e7a840718edd539de9dda88e2
#
_cell.length_a   1.000
_cell.length_b   1.000
_cell.length_c   1.000
_cell.angle_alpha   90.00
_cell.angle_beta   90.00
_cell.angle_gamma   90.00
#
_symmetry.space_group_name_H-M   'P 1'
#
loop_
_entity.id
_entity.type
_entity.pdbx_description
1 polymer ?
#
loop_
_entity_poly.entity_id
_entity_poly.type
_entity_poly.pdbx_seq_one_letter_code
_entity_poly.pdbx_strand_id
1 'polypeptide(L)' 'GGDLPKNNTAVLVILKNKRMKISTFMENKFTIWNNDYDAYTKLYDVIAWCEIPTFEE' A
#
# COMPACT_ATOMS: atom_id res chain seq x y z
N GLY A 1 4.06 -11.11 -11.02
CA GLY A 1 2.90 -11.24 -10.56
C GLY A 1 2.65 -12.31 -9.55
N GLY A 2 1.73 -12.06 -8.73
CA GLY A 2 1.30 -12.99 -7.72
C GLY A 2 2.02 -12.89 -6.40
N ASP A 3 3.12 -12.19 -6.38
CA ASP A 3 3.82 -11.98 -5.13
C ASP A 3 3.15 -10.88 -4.34
N LEU A 4 3.17 -11.03 -3.02
CA LEU A 4 2.65 -10.04 -2.12
C LEU A 4 3.79 -9.40 -1.33
N PRO A 5 3.61 -8.16 -0.85
CA PRO A 5 4.60 -7.55 0.02
C PRO A 5 4.75 -8.33 1.32
N LYS A 6 5.83 -8.05 2.02
CA LYS A 6 5.98 -8.57 3.37
C LYS A 6 4.99 -7.91 4.30
N ASN A 7 4.53 -8.66 5.28
CA ASN A 7 3.60 -8.14 6.27
C ASN A 7 4.20 -6.95 7.04
N ASN A 8 3.38 -5.96 7.31
CA ASN A 8 3.77 -4.75 8.04
C ASN A 8 4.81 -3.91 7.29
N THR A 9 4.73 -3.88 5.97
CA THR A 9 5.67 -3.15 5.13
C THR A 9 4.94 -2.05 4.36
N ALA A 10 5.54 -0.87 4.29
CA ALA A 10 5.02 0.21 3.46
C ALA A 10 5.45 -0.02 2.00
N VAL A 11 4.52 0.15 1.08
CA VAL A 11 4.77 -0.03 -0.35
C VAL A 11 4.05 1.05 -1.14
N LEU A 12 4.47 1.21 -2.38
CA LEU A 12 3.82 2.12 -3.30
C LEU A 12 2.78 1.34 -4.09
N VAL A 13 1.56 1.85 -4.16
CA VAL A 13 0.48 1.19 -4.89
C VAL A 13 -0.08 2.12 -5.95
N ILE A 14 -0.59 1.52 -7.02
CA ILE A 14 -1.32 2.21 -8.06
C ILE A 14 -2.76 1.75 -7.99
N LEU A 15 -3.67 2.70 -7.95
CA LEU A 15 -5.10 2.43 -7.87
C LEU A 15 -5.72 2.43 -9.27
N LYS A 16 -6.93 1.90 -9.34
CA LYS A 16 -7.67 1.80 -10.60
C LYS A 16 -7.82 3.17 -11.29
N ASN A 17 -7.91 4.25 -10.51
CA ASN A 17 -8.02 5.61 -11.06
C ASN A 17 -6.67 6.21 -11.48
N LYS A 18 -5.61 5.40 -11.51
CA LYS A 18 -4.25 5.79 -11.89
C LYS A 18 -3.52 6.63 -10.84
N ARG A 19 -4.11 6.83 -9.68
CA ARG A 19 -3.44 7.54 -8.60
C ARG A 19 -2.50 6.60 -7.86
N MET A 20 -1.39 7.16 -7.41
CA MET A 20 -0.41 6.42 -6.63
C MET A 20 -0.54 6.82 -5.17
N LYS A 21 -0.40 5.85 -4.29
CA LYS A 21 -0.45 6.09 -2.85
C LYS A 21 0.57 5.22 -2.15
N ILE A 22 0.96 5.62 -0.95
CA ILE A 22 1.77 4.78 -0.08
C ILE A 22 0.81 4.03 0.81
N SER A 23 0.95 2.72 0.81
CA SER A 23 0.07 1.80 1.54
C SER A 23 0.90 0.96 2.49
N THR A 24 0.32 0.57 3.61
CA THR A 24 0.92 -0.42 4.49
C THR A 24 0.25 -1.75 4.26
N PHE A 25 1.04 -2.76 3.90
CA PHE A 25 0.51 -4.11 3.70
C PHE A 25 0.49 -4.82 5.04
N MET A 26 -0.68 -5.21 5.50
CA MET A 26 -0.84 -5.93 6.75
C MET A 26 -2.07 -6.82 6.68
N GLU A 27 -2.02 -7.94 7.38
CA GLU A 27 -3.14 -8.89 7.43
C GLU A 27 -3.62 -9.29 6.05
N ASN A 28 -2.66 -9.49 5.13
CA ASN A 28 -2.92 -9.90 3.74
C ASN A 28 -3.75 -8.90 2.95
N LYS A 29 -3.67 -7.62 3.29
CA LYS A 29 -4.39 -6.60 2.53
C LYS A 29 -3.60 -5.31 2.50
N PHE A 30 -3.86 -4.52 1.47
CA PHE A 30 -3.32 -3.17 1.37
C PHE A 30 -4.17 -2.24 2.19
N THR A 31 -3.54 -1.49 3.10
CA THR A 31 -4.24 -0.56 3.99
C THR A 31 -3.65 0.82 3.89
N ILE A 32 -4.40 1.80 4.35
CA ILE A 32 -3.95 3.19 4.41
C ILE A 32 -4.45 3.79 5.72
N TRP A 33 -3.62 4.67 6.31
CA TRP A 33 -4.04 5.37 7.51
C TRP A 33 -5.21 6.29 7.20
N ASN A 34 -6.24 6.19 8.02
CA ASN A 34 -7.44 7.01 7.87
C ASN A 34 -7.62 7.86 9.12
N ASN A 35 -7.46 9.18 8.97
CA ASN A 35 -7.56 10.10 10.10
C ASN A 35 -8.96 10.15 10.69
N ASP A 36 -9.99 9.91 9.88
CA ASP A 36 -11.36 9.98 10.36
C ASP A 36 -11.67 8.84 11.33
N TYR A 37 -11.05 7.70 11.13
CA TYR A 37 -11.24 6.54 11.99
C TYR A 37 -10.10 6.33 12.96
N ASP A 38 -9.02 7.12 12.82
CA ASP A 38 -7.81 6.96 13.63
C ASP A 38 -7.29 5.52 13.57
N ALA A 39 -7.30 4.94 12.38
CA ALA A 39 -6.94 3.54 12.16
C ALA A 39 -6.54 3.30 10.71
N TYR A 40 -5.87 2.18 10.48
CA TYR A 40 -5.60 1.70 9.12
C TYR A 40 -6.86 1.05 8.57
N THR A 41 -7.24 1.46 7.38
CA THR A 41 -8.41 0.92 6.69
C THR A 41 -8.01 0.33 5.36
N LYS A 42 -8.78 -0.64 4.87
CA LYS A 42 -8.47 -1.34 3.64
C LYS A 42 -8.53 -0.39 2.44
N LEU A 43 -7.53 -0.48 1.58
CA LEU A 43 -7.54 0.17 0.27
C LEU A 43 -8.19 -0.78 -0.73
N TYR A 44 -9.16 -0.25 -1.45
CA TYR A 44 -9.79 -0.97 -2.55
C TYR A 44 -9.18 -0.51 -3.87
N ASP A 45 -9.39 -1.27 -4.93
CA ASP A 45 -8.99 -0.88 -6.28
C ASP A 45 -7.48 -0.78 -6.50
N VAL A 46 -6.67 -1.49 -5.71
CA VAL A 46 -5.23 -1.59 -5.96
C VAL A 46 -5.03 -2.52 -7.15
N ILE A 47 -4.39 -2.02 -8.21
CA ILE A 47 -4.13 -2.83 -9.40
C ILE A 47 -2.67 -3.27 -9.50
N ALA A 48 -1.77 -2.61 -8.79
CA ALA A 48 -0.35 -2.96 -8.82
C ALA A 48 0.35 -2.37 -7.62
N TRP A 49 1.49 -2.95 -7.26
CA TRP A 49 2.32 -2.43 -6.19
C TRP A 49 3.80 -2.61 -6.54
N CYS A 50 4.63 -1.81 -5.90
CA CYS A 50 6.07 -2.01 -5.95
C CYS A 50 6.69 -1.52 -4.65
N GLU A 51 7.96 -1.91 -4.46
CA GLU A 51 8.69 -1.43 -3.30
C GLU A 51 8.94 0.07 -3.43
N ILE A 52 8.90 0.76 -2.30
CA ILE A 52 9.25 2.18 -2.29
C ILE A 52 10.74 2.29 -2.51
N PRO A 53 11.19 3.06 -3.52
CA PRO A 53 12.62 3.20 -3.75
C PRO A 53 13.33 3.76 -2.52
N THR A 54 14.47 3.17 -2.19
CA THR A 54 15.31 3.70 -1.13
C THR A 54 16.32 4.65 -1.75
N PHE A 55 16.60 5.71 -1.03
CA PHE A 55 17.56 6.69 -1.47
C PHE A 55 18.81 6.57 -0.61
N GLU A 56 19.92 6.29 -1.23
CA GLU A 56 21.20 6.20 -0.53
C GLU A 56 22.10 7.35 -0.97
N GLU A 57 22.72 7.95 0.01
CA GLU A 57 23.71 9.01 -0.28
C GLU A 57 25.11 8.46 -0.35
#